data_cb32b3626df86e8293fb744f95960a55
#
_entry.id   cb32b3626df86e8293fb744f95960a55
#
_cell.length_a   1.000
_cell.length_b   1.000
_cell.length_c   1.000
_cell.angle_alpha   90.00
_cell.angle_beta   90.00
_cell.angle_gamma   90.00
#
_symmetry.space_group_name_H-M   'P 1'
#
loop_
_entity.id
_entity.type
_entity.pdbx_description
1 polymer ?
#
loop_
_entity_poly.entity_id
_entity_poly.type
_entity_poly.pdbx_seq_one_letter_code
_entity_poly.pdbx_strand_id
1 'polypeptide(L)'
;EWRLFDQEKGNINSYLKLCNRMIEVGEFLLAHDVARAGLIRHKNNKELSQRGAHALCKAGSPKLATELLEDLVSSGGRDVETQSLLASAYKDLCEYSTSEESKFRYADLAIARYEEAYNAQVQKSTGNTEDLEKQYYPCINIAFMHFMFHHFDDAHEYAKKARSICSELRKKGRDSYWIEATEAEASLILGQVDAAAESYESAFDRKDAQPSSIASTRKQALQIAAMFDDDSIRIKMEQAFPLLGIVACSGHVIDNPGRSKRFPPEAESAAKEQIETALEKLGARCGYSSAACGTDILFLEAMAARGGETHIFLPFAKDEFIETSVRRAGGNWVSRFEHVLDHATSVHYVTNEGYYGDDYLFSFCNQVMLGFAAMRGRGLDEDPNLLVIWDGQPGSTGGTGELVEAWREEFNEPEVIDPKDILEHIDEPEPFRIHSGETRPDFTPSFGEISESVRSIKTMLFADVQAFSRVVEEKTGSFVEAFHGGISQMMAKLTEAPVFVNTWGDSFFAVFDSTEDALKLALDIRDYFNKGSWKNLLLEGEMEVRISMHAGPVYEEF
;
A
#
# COMPACT_ATOMS: atom_id res chain seq x y z
N GLU A 1 -11.00 -4.72 -11.21
CA GLU A 1 -10.93 -6.12 -11.67
C GLU A 1 -11.35 -7.10 -10.55
N TRP A 2 -10.80 -7.02 -9.33
CA TRP A 2 -11.15 -7.93 -8.23
C TRP A 2 -12.65 -7.93 -7.87
N ARG A 3 -13.29 -6.75 -7.81
CA ARG A 3 -14.74 -6.63 -7.53
C ARG A 3 -15.62 -7.24 -8.62
N LEU A 4 -15.14 -7.25 -9.86
CA LEU A 4 -15.84 -7.84 -11.01
C LEU A 4 -15.46 -9.29 -11.25
N PHE A 5 -14.48 -9.80 -10.51
CA PHE A 5 -13.99 -11.15 -10.64
C PHE A 5 -15.01 -12.14 -10.04
N ASP A 6 -15.56 -12.99 -10.89
CA ASP A 6 -16.46 -14.05 -10.45
C ASP A 6 -15.65 -15.16 -9.75
N GLN A 7 -15.54 -15.02 -8.42
CA GLN A 7 -14.79 -15.98 -7.61
C GLN A 7 -15.34 -17.40 -7.74
N GLU A 8 -16.62 -17.56 -8.05
CA GLU A 8 -17.24 -18.90 -8.21
C GLU A 8 -16.82 -19.61 -9.50
N LYS A 9 -16.40 -18.88 -10.51
CA LYS A 9 -15.96 -19.42 -11.82
C LYS A 9 -14.47 -19.30 -12.07
N GLY A 10 -13.72 -18.68 -11.15
CA GLY A 10 -12.29 -18.45 -11.29
C GLY A 10 -11.50 -19.75 -11.33
N ASN A 11 -10.70 -19.96 -12.39
CA ASN A 11 -9.70 -21.02 -12.45
C ASN A 11 -8.36 -20.54 -11.87
N ILE A 12 -7.43 -21.47 -11.64
CA ILE A 12 -6.11 -21.16 -11.05
C ILE A 12 -5.39 -20.05 -11.81
N ASN A 13 -5.37 -20.10 -13.15
CA ASN A 13 -4.68 -19.11 -13.97
C ASN A 13 -5.28 -17.71 -13.83
N SER A 14 -6.60 -17.61 -13.62
CA SER A 14 -7.27 -16.34 -13.40
C SER A 14 -6.85 -15.70 -12.06
N TYR A 15 -6.78 -16.51 -10.99
CA TYR A 15 -6.29 -16.04 -9.69
C TYR A 15 -4.81 -15.63 -9.75
N LEU A 16 -3.96 -16.44 -10.38
CA LEU A 16 -2.53 -16.12 -10.54
C LEU A 16 -2.31 -14.84 -11.34
N LYS A 17 -3.03 -14.68 -12.46
CA LYS A 17 -2.95 -13.49 -13.29
C LYS A 17 -3.37 -12.23 -12.52
N LEU A 18 -4.46 -12.31 -11.75
CA LEU A 18 -4.95 -11.20 -10.96
C LEU A 18 -3.98 -10.89 -9.81
N CYS A 19 -3.49 -11.90 -9.10
CA CYS A 19 -2.51 -11.74 -8.02
C CYS A 19 -1.21 -11.08 -8.54
N ASN A 20 -0.67 -11.54 -9.67
CA ASN A 20 0.51 -10.93 -10.29
C ASN A 20 0.25 -9.46 -10.64
N ARG A 21 -0.91 -9.16 -11.23
CA ARG A 21 -1.28 -7.77 -11.54
C ARG A 21 -1.35 -6.88 -10.30
N MET A 22 -1.90 -7.38 -9.19
CA MET A 22 -1.93 -6.64 -7.93
C MET A 22 -0.52 -6.40 -7.37
N ILE A 23 0.38 -7.39 -7.48
CA ILE A 23 1.79 -7.23 -7.10
C ILE A 23 2.49 -6.17 -7.96
N GLU A 24 2.29 -6.18 -9.27
CA GLU A 24 2.87 -5.21 -10.21
C GLU A 24 2.47 -3.77 -9.88
N VAL A 25 1.21 -3.54 -9.54
CA VAL A 25 0.69 -2.21 -9.17
C VAL A 25 0.90 -1.85 -7.69
N GLY A 26 1.55 -2.72 -6.89
CA GLY A 26 1.86 -2.47 -5.49
C GLY A 26 0.70 -2.68 -4.51
N GLU A 27 -0.40 -3.27 -4.93
CA GLU A 27 -1.55 -3.62 -4.11
C GLU A 27 -1.31 -4.95 -3.37
N PHE A 28 -0.30 -4.99 -2.51
CA PHE A 28 0.22 -6.23 -1.93
C PHE A 28 -0.77 -6.96 -1.01
N LEU A 29 -1.51 -6.23 -0.18
CA LEU A 29 -2.52 -6.85 0.69
C LEU A 29 -3.64 -7.46 -0.13
N LEU A 30 -4.09 -6.75 -1.17
CA LEU A 30 -5.09 -7.28 -2.10
C LEU A 30 -4.57 -8.48 -2.88
N ALA A 31 -3.30 -8.49 -3.27
CA ALA A 31 -2.65 -9.64 -3.90
C ALA A 31 -2.67 -10.88 -2.98
N HIS A 32 -2.39 -10.68 -1.69
CA HIS A 32 -2.50 -11.76 -0.69
C HIS A 32 -3.94 -12.28 -0.56
N ASP A 33 -4.93 -11.39 -0.49
CA ASP A 33 -6.34 -11.78 -0.42
C ASP A 33 -6.81 -12.56 -1.66
N VAL A 34 -6.37 -12.15 -2.84
CA VAL A 34 -6.60 -12.87 -4.10
C VAL A 34 -6.00 -14.28 -4.04
N ALA A 35 -4.75 -14.39 -3.59
CA ALA A 35 -4.08 -15.68 -3.45
C ALA A 35 -4.79 -16.58 -2.44
N ARG A 36 -5.20 -16.04 -1.29
CA ARG A 36 -5.96 -16.74 -0.25
C ARG A 36 -7.33 -17.23 -0.75
N ALA A 37 -8.08 -16.37 -1.44
CA ALA A 37 -9.34 -16.76 -2.06
C ALA A 37 -9.16 -17.88 -3.09
N GLY A 38 -8.08 -17.82 -3.87
CA GLY A 38 -7.70 -18.88 -4.79
C GLY A 38 -7.38 -20.20 -4.08
N LEU A 39 -6.68 -20.15 -2.94
CA LEU A 39 -6.31 -21.33 -2.15
C LEU A 39 -7.51 -22.02 -1.47
N ILE A 40 -8.55 -21.28 -1.12
CA ILE A 40 -9.79 -21.86 -0.60
C ILE A 40 -10.38 -22.87 -1.61
N ARG A 41 -10.30 -22.54 -2.91
CA ARG A 41 -10.84 -23.36 -4.01
C ARG A 41 -9.84 -24.38 -4.55
N HIS A 42 -8.61 -23.97 -4.68
CA HIS A 42 -7.51 -24.76 -5.23
C HIS A 42 -6.52 -25.09 -4.12
N LYS A 43 -6.98 -25.86 -3.14
CA LYS A 43 -6.19 -26.25 -1.96
C LYS A 43 -4.84 -26.81 -2.37
N ASN A 44 -3.81 -26.44 -1.63
CA ASN A 44 -2.43 -26.87 -1.83
C ASN A 44 -1.81 -26.45 -3.19
N ASN A 45 -2.37 -25.43 -3.86
CA ASN A 45 -1.72 -24.92 -5.05
C ASN A 45 -0.45 -24.14 -4.67
N LYS A 46 0.70 -24.72 -5.04
CA LYS A 46 2.02 -24.18 -4.71
C LYS A 46 2.23 -22.75 -5.20
N GLU A 47 1.86 -22.47 -6.43
CA GLU A 47 2.11 -21.17 -7.06
C GLU A 47 1.28 -20.05 -6.42
N LEU A 48 0.03 -20.30 -6.06
CA LEU A 48 -0.77 -19.36 -5.28
C LEU A 48 -0.20 -19.13 -3.88
N SER A 49 0.31 -20.19 -3.22
CA SER A 49 0.99 -20.04 -1.92
C SER A 49 2.24 -19.17 -2.03
N GLN A 50 3.06 -19.39 -3.07
CA GLN A 50 4.24 -18.59 -3.37
C GLN A 50 3.88 -17.11 -3.60
N ARG A 51 2.85 -16.81 -4.40
CA ARG A 51 2.41 -15.44 -4.66
C ARG A 51 1.84 -14.75 -3.42
N GLY A 52 1.05 -15.49 -2.63
CA GLY A 52 0.52 -14.99 -1.35
C GLY A 52 1.63 -14.64 -0.35
N ALA A 53 2.64 -15.51 -0.22
CA ALA A 53 3.79 -15.26 0.65
C ALA A 53 4.65 -14.10 0.14
N HIS A 54 4.91 -14.00 -1.17
CA HIS A 54 5.61 -12.87 -1.77
C HIS A 54 4.87 -11.55 -1.47
N ALA A 55 3.56 -11.53 -1.66
CA ALA A 55 2.74 -10.37 -1.37
C ALA A 55 2.82 -9.95 0.11
N LEU A 56 2.82 -10.91 1.05
CA LEU A 56 3.01 -10.63 2.48
C LEU A 56 4.38 -10.03 2.80
N CYS A 57 5.47 -10.52 2.19
CA CYS A 57 6.79 -9.91 2.35
C CYS A 57 6.78 -8.44 1.93
N LYS A 58 6.24 -8.17 0.73
CA LYS A 58 6.13 -6.80 0.20
C LYS A 58 5.19 -5.90 1.01
N ALA A 59 4.18 -6.48 1.67
CA ALA A 59 3.29 -5.79 2.59
C ALA A 59 3.90 -5.55 4.00
N GLY A 60 5.18 -5.92 4.23
CA GLY A 60 5.84 -5.74 5.53
C GLY A 60 5.51 -6.82 6.57
N SER A 61 5.05 -7.99 6.13
CA SER A 61 4.73 -9.13 7.02
C SER A 61 5.62 -10.36 6.74
N PRO A 62 6.97 -10.23 6.80
CA PRO A 62 7.88 -11.33 6.44
C PRO A 62 7.76 -12.53 7.38
N LYS A 63 7.35 -12.33 8.63
CA LYS A 63 7.15 -13.45 9.58
C LYS A 63 6.05 -14.40 9.10
N LEU A 64 4.88 -13.87 8.73
CA LEU A 64 3.78 -14.69 8.19
C LEU A 64 4.16 -15.34 6.87
N ALA A 65 4.88 -14.62 6.02
CA ALA A 65 5.39 -15.17 4.77
C ALA A 65 6.34 -16.34 5.01
N THR A 66 7.24 -16.24 5.99
CA THR A 66 8.18 -17.30 6.37
C THR A 66 7.42 -18.54 6.85
N GLU A 67 6.44 -18.40 7.74
CA GLU A 67 5.62 -19.51 8.24
C GLU A 67 4.95 -20.27 7.07
N LEU A 68 4.32 -19.55 6.14
CA LEU A 68 3.68 -20.15 4.96
C LEU A 68 4.68 -20.88 4.04
N LEU A 69 5.87 -20.32 3.85
CA LEU A 69 6.89 -20.90 2.97
C LEU A 69 7.59 -22.11 3.63
N GLU A 70 7.81 -22.07 4.95
CA GLU A 70 8.33 -23.23 5.70
C GLU A 70 7.36 -24.41 5.65
N ASP A 71 6.05 -24.16 5.79
CA ASP A 71 5.01 -25.19 5.63
C ASP A 71 5.03 -25.77 4.20
N LEU A 72 5.19 -24.90 3.19
CA LEU A 72 5.29 -25.34 1.80
C LEU A 72 6.54 -26.20 1.56
N VAL A 73 7.70 -25.82 2.10
CA VAL A 73 8.94 -26.59 2.04
C VAL A 73 8.79 -27.93 2.75
N SER A 74 8.16 -27.94 3.93
CA SER A 74 7.91 -29.16 4.73
C SER A 74 6.98 -30.14 4.02
N SER A 75 6.03 -29.61 3.23
CA SER A 75 5.11 -30.41 2.40
C SER A 75 5.74 -30.90 1.08
N GLY A 76 7.04 -30.68 0.85
CA GLY A 76 7.78 -31.15 -0.32
C GLY A 76 7.99 -30.11 -1.42
N GLY A 77 7.57 -28.86 -1.22
CA GLY A 77 7.77 -27.75 -2.16
C GLY A 77 9.19 -27.17 -2.13
N ARG A 78 10.22 -28.00 -2.42
CA ARG A 78 11.64 -27.62 -2.37
C ARG A 78 12.20 -27.20 -3.73
N ASP A 79 11.43 -26.53 -4.54
CA ASP A 79 11.92 -25.98 -5.80
C ASP A 79 12.67 -24.64 -5.59
N VAL A 80 13.40 -24.21 -6.62
CA VAL A 80 14.24 -23.00 -6.59
C VAL A 80 13.44 -21.76 -6.22
N GLU A 81 12.23 -21.60 -6.74
CA GLU A 81 11.36 -20.45 -6.47
C GLU A 81 10.96 -20.41 -4.98
N THR A 82 10.46 -21.51 -4.43
CA THR A 82 10.08 -21.59 -3.01
C THR A 82 11.26 -21.29 -2.08
N GLN A 83 12.43 -21.88 -2.37
CA GLN A 83 13.64 -21.65 -1.57
C GLN A 83 14.10 -20.19 -1.66
N SER A 84 14.06 -19.59 -2.85
CA SER A 84 14.44 -18.20 -3.06
C SER A 84 13.48 -17.22 -2.37
N LEU A 85 12.18 -17.49 -2.38
CA LEU A 85 11.18 -16.69 -1.66
C LEU A 85 11.36 -16.80 -0.14
N LEU A 86 11.63 -18.00 0.37
CA LEU A 86 11.91 -18.22 1.79
C LEU A 86 13.19 -17.52 2.22
N ALA A 87 14.23 -17.56 1.40
CA ALA A 87 15.47 -16.84 1.64
C ALA A 87 15.24 -15.33 1.67
N SER A 88 14.43 -14.80 0.74
CA SER A 88 14.03 -13.38 0.73
C SER A 88 13.26 -12.99 1.99
N ALA A 89 12.34 -13.86 2.47
CA ALA A 89 11.60 -13.60 3.71
C ALA A 89 12.52 -13.57 4.93
N TYR A 90 13.53 -14.45 5.01
CA TYR A 90 14.55 -14.40 6.06
C TYR A 90 15.43 -13.14 5.96
N LYS A 91 15.78 -12.70 4.73
CA LYS A 91 16.51 -11.44 4.51
C LYS A 91 15.71 -10.25 5.06
N ASP A 92 14.41 -10.19 4.81
CA ASP A 92 13.53 -9.15 5.34
C ASP A 92 13.43 -9.25 6.89
N LEU A 93 13.31 -10.46 7.47
CA LEU A 93 13.36 -10.65 8.93
C LEU A 93 14.68 -10.23 9.54
N CYS A 94 15.80 -10.44 8.87
CA CYS A 94 17.11 -9.96 9.29
C CYS A 94 17.11 -8.42 9.38
N GLU A 95 16.58 -7.75 8.37
CA GLU A 95 16.51 -6.28 8.32
C GLU A 95 15.62 -5.71 9.44
N TYR A 96 14.44 -6.30 9.69
CA TYR A 96 13.52 -5.84 10.74
C TYR A 96 13.93 -6.26 12.16
N SER A 97 14.97 -7.07 12.31
CA SER A 97 15.43 -7.52 13.63
C SER A 97 16.12 -6.39 14.39
N THR A 98 15.76 -6.23 15.66
CA THR A 98 16.38 -5.24 16.55
C THR A 98 17.57 -5.80 17.31
N SER A 99 17.70 -7.13 17.48
CA SER A 99 18.82 -7.76 18.16
C SER A 99 19.83 -8.33 17.17
N GLU A 100 21.12 -8.13 17.44
CA GLU A 100 22.21 -8.66 16.61
C GLU A 100 22.17 -10.19 16.50
N GLU A 101 21.81 -10.90 17.57
CA GLU A 101 21.67 -12.37 17.55
C GLU A 101 20.60 -12.80 16.53
N SER A 102 19.46 -12.11 16.50
CA SER A 102 18.39 -12.40 15.54
C SER A 102 18.80 -12.05 14.11
N LYS A 103 19.53 -10.95 13.91
CA LYS A 103 20.05 -10.56 12.60
C LYS A 103 20.98 -11.64 12.04
N PHE A 104 21.98 -12.06 12.80
CA PHE A 104 22.91 -13.12 12.36
C PHE A 104 22.18 -14.42 12.08
N ARG A 105 21.26 -14.84 12.96
CA ARG A 105 20.49 -16.07 12.74
C ARG A 105 19.67 -16.03 11.45
N TYR A 106 18.98 -14.93 11.17
CA TYR A 106 18.19 -14.82 9.94
C TYR A 106 19.08 -14.65 8.70
N ALA A 107 20.23 -14.01 8.83
CA ALA A 107 21.21 -13.95 7.75
C ALA A 107 21.72 -15.34 7.36
N ASP A 108 22.13 -16.15 8.33
CA ASP A 108 22.58 -17.53 8.09
C ASP A 108 21.48 -18.38 7.42
N LEU A 109 20.22 -18.22 7.88
CA LEU A 109 19.09 -18.90 7.26
C LEU A 109 18.85 -18.43 5.82
N ALA A 110 18.94 -17.14 5.54
CA ALA A 110 18.79 -16.60 4.20
C ALA A 110 19.87 -17.12 3.26
N ILE A 111 21.14 -17.04 3.68
CA ILE A 111 22.29 -17.57 2.92
C ILE A 111 22.09 -19.05 2.61
N ALA A 112 21.80 -19.87 3.62
CA ALA A 112 21.61 -21.31 3.46
C ALA A 112 20.51 -21.65 2.44
N ARG A 113 19.38 -20.93 2.46
CA ARG A 113 18.28 -21.15 1.51
C ARG A 113 18.62 -20.70 0.09
N TYR A 114 19.32 -19.55 -0.06
CA TYR A 114 19.81 -19.14 -1.37
C TYR A 114 20.86 -20.12 -1.93
N GLU A 115 21.75 -20.64 -1.10
CA GLU A 115 22.72 -21.66 -1.51
C GLU A 115 22.05 -22.98 -1.91
N GLU A 116 21.04 -23.43 -1.14
CA GLU A 116 20.24 -24.60 -1.52
C GLU A 116 19.60 -24.41 -2.91
N ALA A 117 18.99 -23.23 -3.16
CA ALA A 117 18.39 -22.89 -4.43
C ALA A 117 19.41 -22.89 -5.57
N TYR A 118 20.55 -22.21 -5.37
CA TYR A 118 21.62 -22.10 -6.35
C TYR A 118 22.25 -23.46 -6.68
N ASN A 119 22.68 -24.20 -5.65
CA ASN A 119 23.37 -25.48 -5.82
C ASN A 119 22.46 -26.55 -6.45
N ALA A 120 21.17 -26.58 -6.06
CA ALA A 120 20.21 -27.51 -6.67
C ALA A 120 20.04 -27.24 -8.17
N GLN A 121 20.12 -25.96 -8.58
CA GLN A 121 20.01 -25.59 -10.00
C GLN A 121 21.31 -25.85 -10.75
N VAL A 122 22.48 -25.58 -10.17
CA VAL A 122 23.78 -25.88 -10.77
C VAL A 122 23.94 -27.36 -11.02
N GLN A 123 23.55 -28.21 -10.05
CA GLN A 123 23.65 -29.70 -10.20
C GLN A 123 22.73 -30.26 -11.31
N LYS A 124 21.60 -29.59 -11.58
CA LYS A 124 20.64 -30.01 -12.62
C LYS A 124 20.90 -29.34 -13.97
N SER A 125 21.78 -28.35 -13.99
CA SER A 125 21.98 -27.50 -15.15
C SER A 125 22.57 -28.27 -16.33
N THR A 126 21.89 -28.10 -17.45
CA THR A 126 22.37 -28.55 -18.75
C THR A 126 23.07 -27.41 -19.52
N GLY A 127 23.20 -26.26 -18.89
CA GLY A 127 23.74 -25.03 -19.53
C GLY A 127 22.77 -24.39 -20.51
N ASN A 128 21.50 -24.77 -20.50
CA ASN A 128 20.46 -24.09 -21.28
C ASN A 128 20.06 -22.74 -20.65
N THR A 129 19.33 -21.95 -21.38
CA THR A 129 18.94 -20.59 -20.98
C THR A 129 18.05 -20.58 -19.74
N GLU A 130 17.10 -21.50 -19.64
CA GLU A 130 16.17 -21.60 -18.50
C GLU A 130 16.89 -21.95 -17.21
N ASP A 131 17.90 -22.82 -17.27
CA ASP A 131 18.71 -23.19 -16.10
C ASP A 131 19.53 -21.99 -15.59
N LEU A 132 20.10 -21.20 -16.50
CA LEU A 132 20.87 -19.99 -16.15
C LEU A 132 19.96 -18.89 -15.55
N GLU A 133 18.75 -18.72 -16.09
CA GLU A 133 17.77 -17.78 -15.56
C GLU A 133 17.39 -18.08 -14.10
N LYS A 134 17.38 -19.33 -13.68
CA LYS A 134 17.11 -19.74 -12.30
C LYS A 134 18.31 -19.62 -11.35
N GLN A 135 19.53 -19.35 -11.88
CA GLN A 135 20.76 -19.31 -11.09
C GLN A 135 21.16 -17.90 -10.67
N TYR A 136 20.99 -16.87 -11.53
CA TYR A 136 21.56 -15.54 -11.25
C TYR A 136 20.93 -14.88 -10.02
N TYR A 137 19.61 -15.03 -9.82
CA TYR A 137 18.91 -14.41 -8.69
C TYR A 137 19.40 -14.93 -7.32
N PRO A 138 19.39 -16.25 -7.02
CA PRO A 138 19.96 -16.71 -5.75
C PRO A 138 21.46 -16.36 -5.63
N CYS A 139 22.23 -16.43 -6.72
CA CYS A 139 23.66 -16.15 -6.72
C CYS A 139 24.00 -14.72 -6.30
N ILE A 140 23.30 -13.71 -6.83
CA ILE A 140 23.53 -12.31 -6.43
C ILE A 140 23.09 -12.03 -5.01
N ASN A 141 21.99 -12.63 -4.54
CA ASN A 141 21.55 -12.46 -3.17
C ASN A 141 22.48 -13.12 -2.16
N ILE A 142 23.16 -14.24 -2.49
CA ILE A 142 24.25 -14.77 -1.67
C ILE A 142 25.39 -13.76 -1.58
N ALA A 143 25.80 -13.17 -2.71
CA ALA A 143 26.84 -12.14 -2.74
C ALA A 143 26.48 -10.94 -1.84
N PHE A 144 25.25 -10.46 -1.97
CA PHE A 144 24.72 -9.37 -1.14
C PHE A 144 24.77 -9.70 0.35
N MET A 145 24.23 -10.86 0.76
CA MET A 145 24.21 -11.24 2.18
C MET A 145 25.63 -11.37 2.75
N HIS A 146 26.55 -12.00 2.05
CA HIS A 146 27.95 -12.07 2.49
C HIS A 146 28.58 -10.68 2.59
N PHE A 147 28.30 -9.76 1.64
CA PHE A 147 28.83 -8.41 1.67
C PHE A 147 28.33 -7.63 2.89
N MET A 148 27.03 -7.70 3.18
CA MET A 148 26.41 -7.04 4.35
C MET A 148 26.94 -7.54 5.69
N PHE A 149 27.44 -8.77 5.76
CA PHE A 149 28.03 -9.38 6.95
C PHE A 149 29.56 -9.44 6.94
N HIS A 150 30.22 -8.60 6.11
CA HIS A 150 31.68 -8.44 6.01
C HIS A 150 32.45 -9.71 5.57
N HIS A 151 31.79 -10.67 4.95
CA HIS A 151 32.43 -11.83 4.32
C HIS A 151 32.81 -11.49 2.87
N PHE A 152 33.74 -10.54 2.70
CA PHE A 152 34.03 -9.93 1.40
C PHE A 152 34.59 -10.88 0.35
N ASP A 153 35.37 -11.90 0.73
CA ASP A 153 35.92 -12.89 -0.20
C ASP A 153 34.81 -13.71 -0.85
N ASP A 154 33.87 -14.21 -0.07
CA ASP A 154 32.70 -14.97 -0.55
C ASP A 154 31.78 -14.06 -1.37
N ALA A 155 31.52 -12.82 -0.89
CA ALA A 155 30.73 -11.84 -1.62
C ALA A 155 31.28 -11.57 -3.03
N HIS A 156 32.59 -11.35 -3.13
CA HIS A 156 33.27 -11.13 -4.43
C HIS A 156 33.23 -12.37 -5.33
N GLU A 157 33.36 -13.56 -4.76
CA GLU A 157 33.28 -14.80 -5.52
C GLU A 157 31.89 -14.96 -6.16
N TYR A 158 30.83 -14.83 -5.35
CA TYR A 158 29.45 -14.95 -5.84
C TYR A 158 29.05 -13.80 -6.78
N ALA A 159 29.52 -12.58 -6.54
CA ALA A 159 29.29 -11.45 -7.46
C ALA A 159 29.90 -11.72 -8.86
N LYS A 160 31.13 -12.26 -8.92
CA LYS A 160 31.76 -12.67 -10.18
C LYS A 160 30.98 -13.77 -10.88
N LYS A 161 30.48 -14.76 -10.11
CA LYS A 161 29.61 -15.85 -10.66
C LYS A 161 28.32 -15.29 -11.24
N ALA A 162 27.60 -14.43 -10.49
CA ALA A 162 26.36 -13.80 -10.95
C ALA A 162 26.56 -13.03 -12.24
N ARG A 163 27.60 -12.19 -12.31
CA ARG A 163 27.96 -11.43 -13.52
C ARG A 163 28.30 -12.34 -14.71
N SER A 164 29.00 -13.45 -14.47
CA SER A 164 29.30 -14.43 -15.53
C SER A 164 28.03 -15.09 -16.08
N ILE A 165 27.07 -15.44 -15.21
CA ILE A 165 25.78 -16.01 -15.62
C ILE A 165 24.99 -15.01 -16.46
N CYS A 166 24.90 -13.75 -16.03
CA CYS A 166 24.20 -12.69 -16.76
C CYS A 166 24.85 -12.45 -18.15
N SER A 167 26.18 -12.39 -18.21
CA SER A 167 26.90 -12.26 -19.49
C SER A 167 26.63 -13.43 -20.43
N GLU A 168 26.51 -14.64 -19.92
CA GLU A 168 26.17 -15.82 -20.74
C GLU A 168 24.73 -15.78 -21.24
N LEU A 169 23.79 -15.34 -20.42
CA LEU A 169 22.39 -15.12 -20.80
C LEU A 169 22.29 -14.11 -21.96
N ARG A 170 23.00 -12.97 -21.86
CA ARG A 170 23.03 -11.98 -22.95
C ARG A 170 23.60 -12.55 -24.25
N LYS A 171 24.68 -13.35 -24.20
CA LYS A 171 25.22 -14.05 -25.38
C LYS A 171 24.22 -14.99 -26.02
N LYS A 172 23.29 -15.54 -25.24
CA LYS A 172 22.19 -16.40 -25.70
C LYS A 172 20.93 -15.62 -26.12
N GLY A 173 21.02 -14.30 -26.22
CA GLY A 173 19.92 -13.43 -26.64
C GLY A 173 18.86 -13.18 -25.57
N ARG A 174 19.16 -13.45 -24.29
CA ARG A 174 18.33 -13.10 -23.17
C ARG A 174 18.79 -11.80 -22.56
N ASP A 175 17.90 -10.85 -22.48
CA ASP A 175 18.15 -9.55 -21.88
C ASP A 175 16.88 -9.04 -21.20
N SER A 176 17.01 -8.56 -19.96
CA SER A 176 15.90 -8.08 -19.14
C SER A 176 16.40 -7.09 -18.10
N TYR A 177 15.47 -6.30 -17.54
CA TYR A 177 15.73 -5.45 -16.39
C TYR A 177 16.57 -6.16 -15.31
N TRP A 178 16.14 -7.36 -14.90
CA TRP A 178 16.79 -8.09 -13.81
C TRP A 178 18.19 -8.57 -14.12
N ILE A 179 18.48 -8.89 -15.38
CA ILE A 179 19.85 -9.27 -15.81
C ILE A 179 20.77 -8.07 -15.68
N GLU A 180 20.33 -6.89 -16.14
CA GLU A 180 21.12 -5.65 -16.10
C GLU A 180 21.30 -5.13 -14.67
N ALA A 181 20.24 -5.12 -13.88
CA ALA A 181 20.30 -4.76 -12.46
C ALA A 181 21.21 -5.68 -11.64
N THR A 182 21.22 -7.00 -11.95
CA THR A 182 22.12 -7.97 -11.31
C THR A 182 23.58 -7.73 -11.68
N GLU A 183 23.88 -7.37 -12.94
CA GLU A 183 25.24 -7.00 -13.34
C GLU A 183 25.71 -5.71 -12.66
N ALA A 184 24.83 -4.73 -12.53
CA ALA A 184 25.10 -3.48 -11.81
C ALA A 184 25.41 -3.75 -10.33
N GLU A 185 24.58 -4.54 -9.65
CA GLU A 185 24.78 -4.91 -8.25
C GLU A 185 26.08 -5.69 -8.04
N ALA A 186 26.36 -6.65 -8.89
CA ALA A 186 27.62 -7.39 -8.84
C ALA A 186 28.83 -6.46 -9.04
N SER A 187 28.73 -5.47 -9.93
CA SER A 187 29.77 -4.47 -10.13
C SER A 187 29.96 -3.58 -8.91
N LEU A 188 28.87 -3.18 -8.24
CA LEU A 188 28.93 -2.39 -7.01
C LEU A 188 29.59 -3.17 -5.88
N ILE A 189 29.23 -4.44 -5.64
CA ILE A 189 29.85 -5.32 -4.66
C ILE A 189 31.36 -5.47 -4.93
N LEU A 190 31.77 -5.50 -6.21
CA LEU A 190 33.16 -5.58 -6.62
C LEU A 190 33.90 -4.23 -6.56
N GLY A 191 33.30 -3.16 -6.05
CA GLY A 191 33.88 -1.82 -5.96
C GLY A 191 33.98 -1.05 -7.27
N GLN A 192 33.30 -1.51 -8.34
CA GLN A 192 33.28 -0.89 -9.65
C GLN A 192 32.13 0.13 -9.75
N VAL A 193 32.20 1.19 -8.93
CA VAL A 193 31.09 2.13 -8.69
C VAL A 193 30.58 2.83 -9.94
N ASP A 194 31.49 3.31 -10.83
CA ASP A 194 31.10 4.00 -12.04
C ASP A 194 30.34 3.08 -12.99
N ALA A 195 30.86 1.88 -13.22
CA ALA A 195 30.21 0.88 -14.06
C ALA A 195 28.86 0.42 -13.47
N ALA A 196 28.74 0.35 -12.16
CA ALA A 196 27.49 0.03 -11.50
C ALA A 196 26.43 1.13 -11.74
N ALA A 197 26.79 2.41 -11.58
CA ALA A 197 25.89 3.54 -11.80
C ALA A 197 25.37 3.57 -13.26
N GLU A 198 26.28 3.46 -14.25
CA GLU A 198 25.91 3.42 -15.66
C GLU A 198 24.97 2.24 -15.99
N SER A 199 25.22 1.06 -15.40
CA SER A 199 24.37 -0.11 -15.61
C SER A 199 22.99 0.05 -14.94
N TYR A 200 22.90 0.67 -13.77
CA TYR A 200 21.62 0.98 -13.12
C TYR A 200 20.81 1.97 -13.97
N GLU A 201 21.40 3.09 -14.40
CA GLU A 201 20.74 4.06 -15.27
C GLU A 201 20.17 3.39 -16.54
N SER A 202 20.98 2.55 -17.19
CA SER A 202 20.55 1.79 -18.37
C SER A 202 19.41 0.82 -18.05
N ALA A 203 19.43 0.14 -16.89
CA ALA A 203 18.37 -0.76 -16.48
C ALA A 203 17.02 -0.04 -16.30
N PHE A 204 17.03 1.21 -15.79
CA PHE A 204 15.81 1.96 -15.55
C PHE A 204 15.16 2.53 -16.80
N ASP A 205 15.92 2.77 -17.84
CA ASP A 205 15.40 3.21 -19.15
C ASP A 205 14.71 2.09 -19.93
N ARG A 206 14.73 0.88 -19.39
CA ARG A 206 14.13 -0.29 -20.05
C ARG A 206 12.61 -0.27 -19.93
N LYS A 207 11.94 -0.74 -20.99
CA LYS A 207 10.46 -0.87 -21.02
C LYS A 207 9.90 -1.90 -20.04
N ASP A 208 10.71 -2.86 -19.61
CA ASP A 208 10.35 -3.91 -18.65
C ASP A 208 10.72 -3.54 -17.19
N ALA A 209 11.25 -2.34 -16.95
CA ALA A 209 11.49 -1.80 -15.62
C ALA A 209 10.16 -1.43 -14.93
N GLN A 210 9.87 -2.08 -13.81
CA GLN A 210 8.66 -1.82 -13.01
C GLN A 210 9.02 -1.00 -11.76
N PRO A 211 8.17 -0.07 -11.29
CA PRO A 211 8.45 0.74 -10.09
C PRO A 211 8.86 -0.08 -8.86
N SER A 212 8.16 -1.18 -8.59
CA SER A 212 8.49 -2.07 -7.46
C SER A 212 9.84 -2.78 -7.62
N SER A 213 10.27 -3.06 -8.86
CA SER A 213 11.58 -3.65 -9.16
C SER A 213 12.68 -2.61 -8.97
N ILE A 214 12.49 -1.39 -9.46
CA ILE A 214 13.41 -0.27 -9.29
C ILE A 214 13.62 0.03 -7.80
N ALA A 215 12.55 0.12 -7.02
CA ALA A 215 12.61 0.36 -5.58
C ALA A 215 13.42 -0.71 -4.84
N SER A 216 13.15 -2.00 -5.13
CA SER A 216 13.90 -3.10 -4.51
C SER A 216 15.39 -3.04 -4.86
N THR A 217 15.73 -2.71 -6.11
CA THR A 217 17.10 -2.58 -6.58
C THR A 217 17.80 -1.36 -5.93
N ARG A 218 17.12 -0.20 -5.89
CA ARG A 218 17.61 1.01 -5.24
C ARG A 218 17.94 0.76 -3.77
N LYS A 219 17.00 0.19 -3.02
CA LYS A 219 17.19 -0.15 -1.60
C LYS A 219 18.45 -0.99 -1.40
N GLN A 220 18.62 -2.05 -2.18
CA GLN A 220 19.75 -2.95 -2.08
C GLN A 220 21.07 -2.26 -2.47
N ALA A 221 21.08 -1.45 -3.53
CA ALA A 221 22.24 -0.66 -3.94
C ALA A 221 22.67 0.36 -2.87
N LEU A 222 21.74 1.05 -2.24
CA LEU A 222 22.03 2.00 -1.15
C LEU A 222 22.53 1.30 0.11
N GLN A 223 22.02 0.11 0.43
CA GLN A 223 22.56 -0.72 1.53
C GLN A 223 24.01 -1.13 1.26
N ILE A 224 24.32 -1.57 0.03
CA ILE A 224 25.72 -1.88 -0.35
C ILE A 224 26.59 -0.63 -0.29
N ALA A 225 26.10 0.51 -0.82
CA ALA A 225 26.83 1.77 -0.82
C ALA A 225 27.15 2.26 0.59
N ALA A 226 26.27 2.06 1.55
CA ALA A 226 26.47 2.41 2.96
C ALA A 226 27.57 1.58 3.67
N MET A 227 28.00 0.47 3.06
CA MET A 227 29.12 -0.34 3.61
C MET A 227 30.50 0.19 3.23
N PHE A 228 30.60 1.16 2.33
CA PHE A 228 31.85 1.82 1.97
C PHE A 228 32.09 3.03 2.88
N ASP A 229 33.34 3.27 3.24
CA ASP A 229 33.75 4.44 4.04
C ASP A 229 33.82 5.74 3.20
N ASP A 230 33.07 5.81 2.11
CA ASP A 230 33.07 6.93 1.17
C ASP A 230 31.63 7.36 0.81
N ASP A 231 31.17 8.43 1.41
CA ASP A 231 29.85 9.01 1.17
C ASP A 231 29.58 9.36 -0.30
N SER A 232 30.62 9.60 -1.11
CA SER A 232 30.47 9.89 -2.54
C SER A 232 29.86 8.72 -3.30
N ILE A 233 30.08 7.49 -2.85
CA ILE A 233 29.50 6.29 -3.46
C ILE A 233 27.97 6.28 -3.22
N ARG A 234 27.53 6.59 -1.99
CA ARG A 234 26.13 6.70 -1.65
C ARG A 234 25.43 7.77 -2.49
N ILE A 235 26.02 8.97 -2.54
CA ILE A 235 25.49 10.08 -3.34
C ILE A 235 25.37 9.68 -4.81
N LYS A 236 26.39 9.00 -5.35
CA LYS A 236 26.38 8.53 -6.73
C LYS A 236 25.29 7.51 -6.99
N MET A 237 25.06 6.57 -6.08
CA MET A 237 23.96 5.62 -6.20
C MET A 237 22.60 6.34 -6.11
N GLU A 238 22.41 7.27 -5.18
CA GLU A 238 21.18 8.08 -5.11
C GLU A 238 20.88 8.81 -6.43
N GLN A 239 21.90 9.34 -7.10
CA GLN A 239 21.78 10.03 -8.38
C GLN A 239 21.50 9.09 -9.57
N ALA A 240 21.99 7.85 -9.51
CA ALA A 240 21.77 6.87 -10.57
C ALA A 240 20.33 6.34 -10.64
N PHE A 241 19.53 6.57 -9.59
CA PHE A 241 18.16 6.05 -9.52
C PHE A 241 17.13 7.14 -9.82
N PRO A 242 16.16 6.91 -10.71
CA PRO A 242 15.09 7.85 -10.95
C PRO A 242 14.20 7.98 -9.70
N LEU A 243 13.70 9.18 -9.47
CA LEU A 243 12.64 9.37 -8.48
C LEU A 243 11.39 8.60 -8.94
N LEU A 244 10.83 7.81 -8.03
CA LEU A 244 9.57 7.09 -8.25
C LEU A 244 8.37 7.86 -7.70
N GLY A 245 8.47 9.17 -7.59
CA GLY A 245 7.62 10.12 -6.94
C GLY A 245 6.17 9.67 -6.75
N ILE A 246 5.82 9.44 -5.49
CA ILE A 246 4.47 9.14 -5.05
C ILE A 246 3.84 10.46 -4.66
N VAL A 247 2.74 10.83 -5.30
CA VAL A 247 2.11 12.14 -5.09
C VAL A 247 0.64 11.96 -4.77
N ALA A 248 0.24 12.34 -3.57
CA ALA A 248 -1.15 12.59 -3.24
C ALA A 248 -1.52 14.01 -3.68
N CYS A 249 -2.72 14.21 -4.20
CA CYS A 249 -3.16 15.53 -4.65
C CYS A 249 -4.57 15.86 -4.17
N SER A 250 -4.74 17.10 -3.75
CA SER A 250 -6.05 17.70 -3.48
C SER A 250 -6.00 19.20 -3.75
N GLY A 251 -7.14 19.86 -3.83
CA GLY A 251 -7.14 21.30 -4.02
C GLY A 251 -8.52 21.87 -4.29
N HIS A 252 -8.51 23.14 -4.66
CA HIS A 252 -9.75 23.86 -4.94
C HIS A 252 -10.51 23.25 -6.12
N VAL A 253 -11.81 23.14 -5.94
CA VAL A 253 -12.73 22.83 -7.05
C VAL A 253 -12.98 24.10 -7.88
N ILE A 254 -13.29 23.94 -9.17
CA ILE A 254 -13.68 25.04 -10.05
C ILE A 254 -14.88 25.76 -9.48
N ASP A 255 -14.81 27.08 -9.47
CA ASP A 255 -15.88 27.96 -8.96
C ASP A 255 -17.16 27.80 -9.78
N ASN A 256 -18.28 27.82 -9.08
CA ASN A 256 -19.58 27.93 -9.75
C ASN A 256 -19.72 29.32 -10.41
N PRO A 257 -20.36 29.42 -11.56
CA PRO A 257 -20.64 30.71 -12.17
C PRO A 257 -21.32 31.68 -11.19
N GLY A 258 -20.68 32.82 -10.93
CA GLY A 258 -21.24 33.90 -10.08
C GLY A 258 -20.83 33.87 -8.60
N ARG A 259 -19.91 33.01 -8.16
CA ARG A 259 -19.29 33.05 -6.82
C ARG A 259 -17.88 33.66 -6.84
N SER A 260 -17.31 33.91 -5.64
CA SER A 260 -16.00 34.54 -5.48
C SER A 260 -14.92 33.78 -6.27
N LYS A 261 -14.03 34.53 -6.92
CA LYS A 261 -12.97 34.02 -7.79
C LYS A 261 -11.83 33.38 -6.99
N ARG A 262 -12.02 32.15 -6.48
CA ARG A 262 -10.92 31.36 -5.88
C ARG A 262 -10.22 30.52 -6.95
N PHE A 263 -11.00 29.84 -7.80
CA PHE A 263 -10.51 29.02 -8.87
C PHE A 263 -11.49 29.10 -10.06
N PRO A 264 -11.51 30.21 -10.81
CA PRO A 264 -12.43 30.40 -11.92
C PRO A 264 -12.08 29.47 -13.10
N PRO A 265 -13.04 29.17 -13.99
CA PRO A 265 -12.80 28.30 -15.16
C PRO A 265 -11.63 28.76 -16.06
N GLU A 266 -11.40 30.07 -16.13
CA GLU A 266 -10.31 30.67 -16.91
C GLU A 266 -8.92 30.32 -16.36
N ALA A 267 -8.84 29.92 -15.08
CA ALA A 267 -7.62 29.49 -14.42
C ALA A 267 -7.16 28.06 -14.81
N GLU A 268 -8.01 27.31 -15.49
CA GLU A 268 -7.76 25.89 -15.78
C GLU A 268 -6.43 25.64 -16.49
N SER A 269 -6.14 26.42 -17.56
CA SER A 269 -4.92 26.23 -18.35
C SER A 269 -3.65 26.52 -17.57
N ALA A 270 -3.64 27.62 -16.79
CA ALA A 270 -2.49 27.99 -15.98
C ALA A 270 -2.30 27.01 -14.79
N ALA A 271 -3.39 26.56 -14.17
CA ALA A 271 -3.33 25.54 -13.12
C ALA A 271 -2.75 24.23 -13.64
N LYS A 272 -3.17 23.78 -14.83
CA LYS A 272 -2.64 22.58 -15.47
C LYS A 272 -1.14 22.68 -15.70
N GLU A 273 -0.64 23.80 -16.21
CA GLU A 273 0.79 24.03 -16.45
C GLU A 273 1.60 23.97 -15.16
N GLN A 274 1.09 24.59 -14.09
CA GLN A 274 1.76 24.54 -12.78
C GLN A 274 1.74 23.14 -12.15
N ILE A 275 0.62 22.39 -12.29
CA ILE A 275 0.55 20.98 -11.88
C ILE A 275 1.58 20.15 -12.66
N GLU A 276 1.67 20.28 -13.98
CA GLU A 276 2.63 19.55 -14.82
C GLU A 276 4.07 19.84 -14.38
N THR A 277 4.38 21.10 -14.11
CA THR A 277 5.70 21.54 -13.62
C THR A 277 6.03 20.92 -12.25
N ALA A 278 5.07 20.94 -11.32
CA ALA A 278 5.24 20.34 -10.00
C ALA A 278 5.41 18.81 -10.09
N LEU A 279 4.65 18.13 -10.94
CA LEU A 279 4.78 16.69 -11.16
C LEU A 279 6.13 16.31 -11.78
N GLU A 280 6.70 17.15 -12.66
CA GLU A 280 8.04 16.95 -13.20
C GLU A 280 9.10 17.10 -12.11
N LYS A 281 9.03 18.17 -11.31
CA LYS A 281 9.92 18.42 -10.16
C LYS A 281 9.91 17.26 -9.16
N LEU A 282 8.72 16.71 -8.87
CA LEU A 282 8.53 15.60 -7.93
C LEU A 282 8.84 14.23 -8.54
N GLY A 283 9.20 14.15 -9.82
CA GLY A 283 9.43 12.88 -10.49
C GLY A 283 8.22 11.94 -10.49
N ALA A 284 6.99 12.51 -10.46
CA ALA A 284 5.75 11.79 -10.17
C ALA A 284 5.52 10.59 -11.11
N ARG A 285 5.37 9.40 -10.51
CA ARG A 285 5.07 8.12 -11.17
C ARG A 285 3.76 7.50 -10.67
N CYS A 286 3.41 7.71 -9.40
CA CYS A 286 2.20 7.19 -8.79
C CYS A 286 1.38 8.37 -8.23
N GLY A 287 0.15 8.56 -8.71
CA GLY A 287 -0.74 9.63 -8.32
C GLY A 287 -1.95 9.13 -7.54
N TYR A 288 -2.25 9.76 -6.41
CA TYR A 288 -3.36 9.47 -5.52
C TYR A 288 -4.24 10.71 -5.41
N SER A 289 -5.50 10.63 -5.79
CA SER A 289 -6.42 11.77 -5.68
C SER A 289 -7.86 11.28 -5.60
N SER A 290 -8.74 12.18 -5.16
CA SER A 290 -10.16 12.05 -5.47
C SER A 290 -10.37 12.37 -6.96
N ALA A 291 -11.55 12.74 -7.39
CA ALA A 291 -11.77 13.15 -8.78
C ALA A 291 -12.78 14.30 -8.85
N ALA A 292 -12.70 15.24 -7.91
CA ALA A 292 -13.53 16.44 -7.94
C ALA A 292 -13.18 17.33 -9.14
N CYS A 293 -14.13 18.13 -9.61
CA CYS A 293 -13.90 19.08 -10.70
C CYS A 293 -12.89 20.16 -10.28
N GLY A 294 -11.87 20.38 -11.09
CA GLY A 294 -10.77 21.30 -10.83
C GLY A 294 -9.45 20.56 -10.55
N THR A 295 -8.79 20.85 -9.44
CA THR A 295 -7.44 20.36 -9.13
C THR A 295 -7.29 18.85 -9.32
N ASP A 296 -8.21 18.05 -8.77
CA ASP A 296 -8.09 16.59 -8.78
C ASP A 296 -8.11 16.01 -10.19
N ILE A 297 -9.08 16.40 -11.01
CA ILE A 297 -9.17 15.92 -12.39
C ILE A 297 -7.99 16.41 -13.23
N LEU A 298 -7.55 17.67 -13.07
CA LEU A 298 -6.39 18.20 -13.78
C LEU A 298 -5.11 17.42 -13.43
N PHE A 299 -4.93 17.11 -12.17
CA PHE A 299 -3.83 16.27 -11.70
C PHE A 299 -3.88 14.87 -12.31
N LEU A 300 -5.03 14.20 -12.27
CA LEU A 300 -5.19 12.85 -12.82
C LEU A 300 -4.93 12.80 -14.33
N GLU A 301 -5.40 13.81 -15.07
CA GLU A 301 -5.11 13.94 -16.50
C GLU A 301 -3.62 14.18 -16.78
N ALA A 302 -2.95 15.04 -15.99
CA ALA A 302 -1.52 15.28 -16.10
C ALA A 302 -0.70 14.02 -15.77
N MET A 303 -1.10 13.26 -14.74
CA MET A 303 -0.49 11.97 -14.41
C MET A 303 -0.65 10.95 -15.55
N ALA A 304 -1.85 10.81 -16.09
CA ALA A 304 -2.12 9.90 -17.22
C ALA A 304 -1.33 10.29 -18.49
N ALA A 305 -1.25 11.59 -18.79
CA ALA A 305 -0.52 12.09 -19.95
C ALA A 305 0.99 11.77 -19.90
N ARG A 306 1.59 11.70 -18.71
CA ARG A 306 2.99 11.31 -18.52
C ARG A 306 3.18 9.80 -18.33
N GLY A 307 2.11 8.99 -18.44
CA GLY A 307 2.14 7.53 -18.28
C GLY A 307 2.30 7.07 -16.84
N GLY A 308 1.97 7.91 -15.87
CA GLY A 308 1.98 7.58 -14.44
C GLY A 308 0.77 6.73 -14.04
N GLU A 309 0.91 6.00 -12.93
CA GLU A 309 -0.20 5.30 -12.28
C GLU A 309 -1.16 6.31 -11.63
N THR A 310 -2.47 6.05 -11.73
CA THR A 310 -3.51 6.88 -11.09
C THR A 310 -4.41 6.03 -10.21
N HIS A 311 -4.51 6.40 -8.94
CA HIS A 311 -5.33 5.75 -7.94
C HIS A 311 -6.39 6.73 -7.44
N ILE A 312 -7.66 6.42 -7.71
CA ILE A 312 -8.78 7.32 -7.42
C ILE A 312 -9.54 6.83 -6.19
N PHE A 313 -9.82 7.75 -5.27
CA PHE A 313 -10.55 7.49 -4.03
C PHE A 313 -11.84 8.27 -4.01
N LEU A 314 -12.98 7.57 -3.99
CA LEU A 314 -14.30 8.17 -3.91
C LEU A 314 -14.89 7.95 -2.52
N PRO A 315 -15.38 9.01 -1.85
CA PRO A 315 -15.92 8.89 -0.49
C PRO A 315 -17.18 8.01 -0.42
N PHE A 316 -17.98 7.99 -1.50
CA PHE A 316 -19.25 7.29 -1.59
C PHE A 316 -19.59 6.94 -3.05
N ALA A 317 -20.82 6.52 -3.33
CA ALA A 317 -21.25 6.07 -4.66
C ALA A 317 -20.99 7.10 -5.76
N LYS A 318 -20.60 6.62 -6.95
CA LYS A 318 -20.21 7.42 -8.12
C LYS A 318 -21.24 8.50 -8.49
N ASP A 319 -22.52 8.12 -8.56
CA ASP A 319 -23.57 9.03 -9.05
C ASP A 319 -23.76 10.22 -8.10
N GLU A 320 -23.71 9.99 -6.79
CA GLU A 320 -23.79 11.03 -5.77
C GLU A 320 -22.54 11.92 -5.76
N PHE A 321 -21.36 11.32 -5.98
CA PHE A 321 -20.12 12.08 -6.10
C PHE A 321 -20.13 13.00 -7.34
N ILE A 322 -20.70 12.54 -8.45
CA ILE A 322 -20.88 13.40 -9.63
C ILE A 322 -21.74 14.61 -9.30
N GLU A 323 -22.86 14.43 -8.58
CA GLU A 323 -23.76 15.53 -8.24
C GLU A 323 -23.14 16.53 -7.26
N THR A 324 -22.40 16.02 -6.24
CA THR A 324 -21.83 16.86 -5.19
C THR A 324 -20.54 17.57 -5.59
N SER A 325 -19.67 16.88 -6.34
CA SER A 325 -18.27 17.30 -6.50
C SER A 325 -17.82 17.53 -7.94
N VAL A 326 -18.62 17.09 -8.95
CA VAL A 326 -18.21 17.19 -10.35
C VAL A 326 -19.12 18.10 -11.17
N ARG A 327 -20.43 17.83 -11.18
CA ARG A 327 -21.43 18.52 -12.04
C ARG A 327 -21.56 20.00 -11.74
N ARG A 328 -21.25 20.40 -10.52
CA ARG A 328 -21.37 21.79 -10.06
C ARG A 328 -20.60 22.83 -10.90
N ALA A 329 -19.50 22.43 -11.51
CA ALA A 329 -18.70 23.31 -12.37
C ALA A 329 -19.28 23.47 -13.79
N GLY A 330 -20.26 22.68 -14.18
CA GLY A 330 -20.83 22.67 -15.53
C GLY A 330 -19.87 22.11 -16.59
N GLY A 331 -20.00 22.57 -17.84
CA GLY A 331 -19.08 22.21 -18.92
C GLY A 331 -18.97 20.70 -19.18
N ASN A 332 -17.77 20.23 -19.45
CA ASN A 332 -17.44 18.83 -19.75
C ASN A 332 -16.86 18.04 -18.58
N TRP A 333 -16.94 18.55 -17.34
CA TRP A 333 -16.31 17.92 -16.18
C TRP A 333 -16.80 16.51 -15.89
N VAL A 334 -18.09 16.24 -16.09
CA VAL A 334 -18.63 14.88 -15.93
C VAL A 334 -18.01 13.90 -16.93
N SER A 335 -17.86 14.31 -18.20
CA SER A 335 -17.20 13.46 -19.20
C SER A 335 -15.72 13.22 -18.89
N ARG A 336 -15.02 14.23 -18.37
CA ARG A 336 -13.63 14.11 -17.93
C ARG A 336 -13.49 13.20 -16.73
N PHE A 337 -14.39 13.34 -15.75
CA PHE A 337 -14.47 12.45 -14.60
C PHE A 337 -14.62 10.99 -15.03
N GLU A 338 -15.56 10.71 -15.94
CA GLU A 338 -15.74 9.35 -16.44
C GLU A 338 -14.50 8.85 -17.17
N HIS A 339 -13.86 9.70 -17.96
CA HIS A 339 -12.62 9.36 -18.66
C HIS A 339 -11.47 9.00 -17.70
N VAL A 340 -11.23 9.77 -16.65
CA VAL A 340 -10.16 9.46 -15.70
C VAL A 340 -10.47 8.20 -14.89
N LEU A 341 -11.74 7.93 -14.56
CA LEU A 341 -12.15 6.69 -13.91
C LEU A 341 -11.90 5.45 -14.78
N ASP A 342 -12.28 5.52 -16.06
CA ASP A 342 -12.15 4.40 -17.00
C ASP A 342 -10.69 4.03 -17.27
N HIS A 343 -9.76 4.99 -17.15
CA HIS A 343 -8.33 4.82 -17.41
C HIS A 343 -7.49 4.71 -16.15
N ALA A 344 -8.10 4.81 -14.97
CA ALA A 344 -7.39 4.72 -13.71
C ALA A 344 -6.75 3.34 -13.49
N THR A 345 -5.58 3.33 -12.85
CA THR A 345 -4.93 2.10 -12.40
C THR A 345 -5.80 1.38 -11.38
N SER A 346 -6.39 2.13 -10.42
CA SER A 346 -7.38 1.60 -9.48
C SER A 346 -8.42 2.66 -9.09
N VAL A 347 -9.62 2.21 -8.73
CA VAL A 347 -10.69 3.05 -8.18
C VAL A 347 -11.18 2.42 -6.88
N HIS A 348 -11.08 3.18 -5.80
CA HIS A 348 -11.47 2.78 -4.45
C HIS A 348 -12.72 3.55 -4.01
N TYR A 349 -13.74 2.83 -3.60
CA TYR A 349 -14.89 3.42 -2.90
C TYR A 349 -14.68 3.20 -1.40
N VAL A 350 -14.52 4.29 -0.67
CA VAL A 350 -14.15 4.23 0.74
C VAL A 350 -15.28 3.67 1.58
N THR A 351 -16.52 4.04 1.25
CA THR A 351 -17.72 3.44 1.83
C THR A 351 -18.77 3.13 0.77
N ASN A 352 -19.74 2.27 1.12
CA ASN A 352 -20.93 2.01 0.31
C ASN A 352 -22.13 2.88 0.76
N GLU A 353 -21.91 3.79 1.69
CA GLU A 353 -22.94 4.71 2.16
C GLU A 353 -23.21 5.80 1.14
N GLY A 354 -24.42 6.36 1.20
CA GLY A 354 -24.78 7.56 0.46
C GLY A 354 -24.27 8.84 1.14
N TYR A 355 -24.33 9.95 0.43
CA TYR A 355 -24.03 11.26 0.98
C TYR A 355 -25.29 11.85 1.66
N TYR A 356 -25.22 12.06 2.96
CA TYR A 356 -26.34 12.54 3.76
C TYR A 356 -26.22 14.03 4.15
N GLY A 357 -25.30 14.77 3.51
CA GLY A 357 -25.17 16.21 3.69
C GLY A 357 -24.09 16.61 4.71
N ASP A 358 -23.30 15.68 5.22
CA ASP A 358 -22.14 15.97 6.06
C ASP A 358 -20.81 15.73 5.33
N ASP A 359 -19.77 16.40 5.75
CA ASP A 359 -18.46 16.36 5.10
C ASP A 359 -17.50 15.32 5.71
N TYR A 360 -17.92 14.53 6.71
CA TYR A 360 -17.06 13.54 7.36
C TYR A 360 -16.59 12.43 6.39
N LEU A 361 -17.41 12.07 5.40
CA LEU A 361 -17.02 11.08 4.41
C LEU A 361 -15.87 11.56 3.53
N PHE A 362 -15.77 12.86 3.26
CA PHE A 362 -14.63 13.44 2.54
C PHE A 362 -13.36 13.40 3.40
N SER A 363 -13.45 13.76 4.70
CA SER A 363 -12.34 13.64 5.63
C SER A 363 -11.83 12.21 5.74
N PHE A 364 -12.74 11.26 5.90
CA PHE A 364 -12.38 9.84 5.94
C PHE A 364 -11.75 9.35 4.62
N CYS A 365 -12.26 9.79 3.48
CA CYS A 365 -11.69 9.50 2.17
C CYS A 365 -10.24 10.01 2.05
N ASN A 366 -9.99 11.24 2.51
CA ASN A 366 -8.66 11.82 2.55
C ASN A 366 -7.71 10.98 3.40
N GLN A 367 -8.10 10.57 4.60
CA GLN A 367 -7.28 9.72 5.48
C GLN A 367 -6.96 8.37 4.82
N VAL A 368 -7.93 7.72 4.19
CA VAL A 368 -7.71 6.46 3.47
C VAL A 368 -6.74 6.66 2.30
N MET A 369 -6.92 7.70 1.50
CA MET A 369 -6.05 8.05 0.38
C MET A 369 -4.61 8.29 0.84
N LEU A 370 -4.39 9.06 1.90
CA LEU A 370 -3.07 9.30 2.48
C LEU A 370 -2.44 8.01 3.00
N GLY A 371 -3.23 7.16 3.67
CA GLY A 371 -2.78 5.85 4.14
C GLY A 371 -2.28 4.95 3.00
N PHE A 372 -2.97 4.94 1.85
CA PHE A 372 -2.52 4.21 0.66
C PHE A 372 -1.24 4.79 0.07
N ALA A 373 -1.12 6.12 -0.02
CA ALA A 373 0.10 6.78 -0.48
C ALA A 373 1.29 6.44 0.44
N ALA A 374 1.08 6.46 1.77
CA ALA A 374 2.08 6.08 2.77
C ALA A 374 2.51 4.61 2.65
N MET A 375 1.55 3.69 2.49
CA MET A 375 1.87 2.27 2.28
C MET A 375 2.66 2.04 1.00
N ARG A 376 2.29 2.76 -0.08
CA ARG A 376 3.04 2.72 -1.34
C ARG A 376 4.47 3.23 -1.15
N GLY A 377 4.63 4.33 -0.41
CA GLY A 377 5.93 4.90 -0.05
C GLY A 377 6.82 3.89 0.65
N ARG A 378 6.30 3.24 1.68
CA ARG A 378 7.02 2.17 2.39
C ARG A 378 7.41 1.01 1.47
N GLY A 379 6.52 0.64 0.54
CA GLY A 379 6.78 -0.43 -0.44
C GLY A 379 7.82 -0.06 -1.50
N LEU A 380 8.01 1.22 -1.77
CA LEU A 380 8.97 1.75 -2.73
C LEU A 380 10.21 2.38 -2.07
N ASP A 381 10.30 2.36 -0.74
CA ASP A 381 11.38 2.98 0.05
C ASP A 381 11.56 4.48 -0.28
N GLU A 382 10.43 5.17 -0.43
CA GLU A 382 10.35 6.61 -0.70
C GLU A 382 9.26 7.27 0.13
N ASP A 383 9.51 8.50 0.59
CA ASP A 383 8.49 9.28 1.24
C ASP A 383 7.50 9.81 0.18
N PRO A 384 6.19 9.72 0.43
CA PRO A 384 5.21 10.32 -0.45
C PRO A 384 5.25 11.84 -0.37
N ASN A 385 4.76 12.50 -1.42
CA ASN A 385 4.61 13.95 -1.49
C ASN A 385 3.13 14.33 -1.56
N LEU A 386 2.78 15.50 -1.03
CA LEU A 386 1.46 16.08 -1.18
C LEU A 386 1.56 17.32 -2.08
N LEU A 387 0.81 17.34 -3.18
CA LEU A 387 0.63 18.50 -4.05
C LEU A 387 -0.75 19.10 -3.83
N VAL A 388 -0.81 20.40 -3.55
CA VAL A 388 -2.10 21.09 -3.34
C VAL A 388 -2.18 22.40 -4.10
N ILE A 389 -3.36 22.69 -4.67
CA ILE A 389 -3.74 24.07 -5.01
C ILE A 389 -4.54 24.64 -3.83
N TRP A 390 -3.92 25.54 -3.06
CA TRP A 390 -4.46 25.98 -1.77
C TRP A 390 -4.03 27.40 -1.42
N ASP A 391 -4.99 28.21 -0.94
CA ASP A 391 -4.80 29.63 -0.59
C ASP A 391 -4.31 29.84 0.85
N GLY A 392 -3.91 28.78 1.55
CA GLY A 392 -3.44 28.84 2.94
C GLY A 392 -4.54 29.05 3.99
N GLN A 393 -5.82 29.05 3.60
CA GLN A 393 -6.92 29.25 4.54
C GLN A 393 -7.42 27.91 5.11
N PRO A 394 -7.81 27.91 6.40
CA PRO A 394 -8.49 26.75 6.97
C PRO A 394 -9.71 26.36 6.13
N GLY A 395 -9.86 25.08 5.85
CA GLY A 395 -10.99 24.54 5.10
C GLY A 395 -12.15 24.10 6.01
N SER A 396 -13.25 23.67 5.38
CA SER A 396 -14.27 22.86 6.06
C SER A 396 -13.75 21.45 6.27
N THR A 397 -14.46 20.67 7.11
CA THR A 397 -14.24 19.21 7.26
C THR A 397 -14.15 18.53 5.89
N GLY A 398 -13.13 17.70 5.69
CA GLY A 398 -12.83 17.06 4.41
C GLY A 398 -12.23 17.95 3.33
N GLY A 399 -11.96 19.24 3.64
CA GLY A 399 -11.35 20.18 2.71
C GLY A 399 -9.82 20.11 2.67
N THR A 400 -9.23 20.84 1.72
CA THR A 400 -7.76 20.87 1.49
C THR A 400 -6.98 21.33 2.72
N GLY A 401 -7.51 22.29 3.51
CA GLY A 401 -6.84 22.78 4.73
C GLY A 401 -6.67 21.69 5.78
N GLU A 402 -7.73 20.91 6.08
CA GLU A 402 -7.67 19.77 7.00
C GLU A 402 -6.68 18.69 6.51
N LEU A 403 -6.71 18.39 5.21
CA LEU A 403 -5.78 17.46 4.61
C LEU A 403 -4.31 17.88 4.77
N VAL A 404 -4.01 19.17 4.58
CA VAL A 404 -2.66 19.72 4.75
C VAL A 404 -2.21 19.63 6.21
N GLU A 405 -3.09 19.91 7.16
CA GLU A 405 -2.80 19.80 8.59
C GLU A 405 -2.48 18.34 8.95
N ALA A 406 -3.33 17.38 8.57
CA ALA A 406 -3.11 15.96 8.79
C ALA A 406 -1.81 15.45 8.12
N TRP A 407 -1.50 15.96 6.93
CA TRP A 407 -0.25 15.62 6.25
C TRP A 407 0.99 16.07 7.01
N ARG A 408 0.99 17.30 7.54
CA ARG A 408 2.13 17.88 8.27
C ARG A 408 2.44 17.17 9.59
N GLU A 409 1.44 16.52 10.18
CA GLU A 409 1.64 15.74 11.41
C GLU A 409 2.48 14.48 11.17
N GLU A 410 2.41 13.88 9.98
CA GLU A 410 3.05 12.59 9.70
C GLU A 410 4.21 12.66 8.67
N PHE A 411 4.22 13.70 7.81
CA PHE A 411 5.13 13.80 6.66
C PHE A 411 5.82 15.17 6.57
N ASN A 412 6.39 15.42 5.41
CA ASN A 412 7.07 16.68 5.05
C ASN A 412 6.09 17.81 4.70
N GLU A 413 6.63 19.00 4.44
CA GLU A 413 5.82 20.12 3.92
C GLU A 413 5.28 19.81 2.53
N PRO A 414 3.99 20.12 2.25
CA PRO A 414 3.41 19.90 0.93
C PRO A 414 3.98 20.86 -0.12
N GLU A 415 3.97 20.44 -1.36
CA GLU A 415 4.18 21.32 -2.52
C GLU A 415 2.87 22.11 -2.75
N VAL A 416 2.91 23.41 -2.50
CA VAL A 416 1.74 24.28 -2.57
C VAL A 416 1.81 25.15 -3.82
N ILE A 417 0.75 25.11 -4.63
CA ILE A 417 0.49 26.07 -5.69
C ILE A 417 -0.51 27.08 -5.15
N ASP A 418 -0.10 28.35 -4.98
CA ASP A 418 -1.02 29.41 -4.55
C ASP A 418 -1.95 29.80 -5.72
N PRO A 419 -3.28 29.76 -5.54
CA PRO A 419 -4.22 30.25 -6.55
C PRO A 419 -3.92 31.66 -7.06
N LYS A 420 -3.30 32.52 -6.26
CA LYS A 420 -2.91 33.87 -6.68
C LYS A 420 -1.90 33.84 -7.82
N ASP A 421 -0.91 32.93 -7.73
CA ASP A 421 0.11 32.77 -8.78
C ASP A 421 -0.51 32.31 -10.09
N ILE A 422 -1.56 31.49 -10.01
CA ILE A 422 -2.35 31.07 -11.17
C ILE A 422 -3.12 32.25 -11.78
N LEU A 423 -3.74 33.07 -10.91
CA LEU A 423 -4.61 34.19 -11.31
C LEU A 423 -3.81 35.36 -11.90
N GLU A 424 -2.56 35.58 -11.48
CA GLU A 424 -1.69 36.62 -12.04
C GLU A 424 -1.38 36.42 -13.54
N HIS A 425 -1.54 35.21 -14.04
CA HIS A 425 -1.30 34.84 -15.43
C HIS A 425 -2.56 34.85 -16.31
N ILE A 426 -3.68 35.33 -15.78
CA ILE A 426 -4.95 35.41 -16.50
C ILE A 426 -5.25 36.87 -16.82
N ASP A 427 -5.45 37.19 -18.11
CA ASP A 427 -6.00 38.49 -18.52
C ASP A 427 -7.34 38.72 -17.84
N GLU A 428 -7.55 39.91 -17.20
CA GLU A 428 -8.80 40.22 -16.48
C GLU A 428 -10.02 39.94 -17.36
N PRO A 429 -10.93 39.02 -17.00
CA PRO A 429 -12.15 38.81 -17.76
C PRO A 429 -13.07 40.04 -17.60
N GLU A 430 -13.70 40.47 -18.70
CA GLU A 430 -14.75 41.46 -18.68
C GLU A 430 -15.80 41.17 -17.60
N PRO A 431 -16.30 42.14 -16.86
CA PRO A 431 -17.24 41.92 -15.76
C PRO A 431 -18.54 41.33 -16.26
N PHE A 432 -18.78 40.06 -15.95
CA PHE A 432 -19.99 39.33 -16.31
C PHE A 432 -21.21 39.95 -15.60
N ARG A 433 -22.21 40.38 -16.36
CA ARG A 433 -23.47 40.88 -15.81
C ARG A 433 -24.29 39.72 -15.28
N ILE A 434 -24.52 39.72 -13.96
CA ILE A 434 -25.34 38.74 -13.26
C ILE A 434 -26.80 38.87 -13.71
N HIS A 435 -27.36 37.81 -14.28
CA HIS A 435 -28.83 37.65 -14.31
C HIS A 435 -29.22 37.04 -12.96
N SER A 436 -29.86 37.87 -12.15
CA SER A 436 -30.52 37.49 -10.91
C SER A 436 -31.74 36.62 -11.21
N GLY A 437 -31.67 35.35 -10.88
CA GLY A 437 -32.88 34.50 -10.89
C GLY A 437 -32.56 33.03 -11.06
N GLU A 438 -32.29 32.40 -9.95
CA GLU A 438 -32.85 31.10 -9.58
C GLU A 438 -32.25 30.66 -8.27
N THR A 439 -33.05 30.76 -7.23
CA THR A 439 -32.78 30.16 -5.91
C THR A 439 -32.71 28.65 -6.06
N ARG A 440 -31.69 28.03 -5.45
CA ARG A 440 -31.61 26.59 -5.29
C ARG A 440 -32.94 26.05 -4.74
N PRO A 441 -33.40 24.88 -5.18
CA PRO A 441 -34.33 24.14 -4.35
C PRO A 441 -33.58 23.76 -3.08
N ASP A 442 -33.99 24.34 -1.95
CA ASP A 442 -33.63 23.85 -0.64
C ASP A 442 -34.16 22.42 -0.53
N PHE A 443 -33.27 21.44 -0.71
CA PHE A 443 -33.56 20.09 -0.30
C PHE A 443 -33.37 20.04 1.22
N THR A 444 -34.36 20.52 1.94
CA THR A 444 -34.53 20.24 3.37
C THR A 444 -35.33 18.94 3.46
N PRO A 445 -34.72 17.80 3.82
CA PRO A 445 -35.52 16.64 4.21
C PRO A 445 -36.35 17.08 5.42
N SER A 446 -37.67 17.01 5.34
CA SER A 446 -38.55 17.23 6.48
C SER A 446 -38.49 16.01 7.39
N PHE A 447 -37.40 15.84 8.12
CA PHE A 447 -37.37 15.01 9.32
C PHE A 447 -37.74 15.93 10.49
N GLY A 448 -38.64 15.44 11.35
CA GLY A 448 -38.97 16.12 12.59
C GLY A 448 -37.71 16.44 13.40
N GLU A 449 -37.82 17.39 14.33
CA GLU A 449 -36.70 17.89 15.15
C GLU A 449 -35.74 16.76 15.52
N ILE A 450 -34.63 16.65 14.78
CA ILE A 450 -33.53 15.74 15.06
C ILE A 450 -32.79 16.41 16.22
N SER A 451 -32.75 15.76 17.38
CA SER A 451 -31.75 16.08 18.40
C SER A 451 -30.39 16.22 17.72
N GLU A 452 -29.55 17.12 18.19
CA GLU A 452 -28.18 17.31 17.65
C GLU A 452 -27.38 15.99 17.78
N SER A 453 -27.62 15.05 16.85
CA SER A 453 -26.81 13.85 16.76
C SER A 453 -25.51 14.21 16.04
N VAL A 454 -24.41 14.12 16.74
CA VAL A 454 -23.09 14.33 16.18
C VAL A 454 -22.68 13.08 15.43
N ARG A 455 -22.34 13.20 14.16
CA ARG A 455 -21.77 12.10 13.36
C ARG A 455 -20.25 12.16 13.43
N SER A 456 -19.62 11.05 13.77
CA SER A 456 -18.17 10.93 13.85
C SER A 456 -17.67 9.62 13.25
N ILE A 457 -16.41 9.58 12.81
CA ILE A 457 -15.77 8.35 12.38
C ILE A 457 -15.29 7.59 13.61
N LYS A 458 -15.74 6.35 13.75
CA LYS A 458 -15.34 5.46 14.83
C LYS A 458 -14.85 4.13 14.28
N THR A 459 -14.04 3.45 15.05
CA THR A 459 -13.66 2.06 14.77
C THR A 459 -14.42 1.13 15.69
N MET A 460 -15.16 0.21 15.09
CA MET A 460 -15.94 -0.81 15.77
C MET A 460 -15.17 -2.13 15.77
N LEU A 461 -15.06 -2.75 16.92
CA LEU A 461 -14.46 -4.07 17.12
C LEU A 461 -15.54 -5.03 17.63
N PHE A 462 -15.69 -6.15 16.96
CA PHE A 462 -16.55 -7.24 17.38
C PHE A 462 -15.72 -8.53 17.52
N ALA A 463 -15.84 -9.20 18.66
CA ALA A 463 -15.21 -10.50 18.90
C ALA A 463 -16.27 -11.49 19.39
N ASP A 464 -16.31 -12.69 18.81
CA ASP A 464 -17.29 -13.72 19.07
C ASP A 464 -16.60 -15.08 19.19
N VAL A 465 -16.94 -15.83 20.24
CA VAL A 465 -16.29 -17.10 20.53
C VAL A 465 -17.03 -18.25 19.87
N GLN A 466 -16.34 -18.96 18.98
CA GLN A 466 -16.88 -20.17 18.35
C GLN A 466 -17.00 -21.31 19.36
N ALA A 467 -18.01 -22.13 19.17
CA ALA A 467 -18.27 -23.31 19.99
C ALA A 467 -18.65 -23.03 21.48
N PHE A 468 -19.04 -21.79 21.82
CA PHE A 468 -19.51 -21.48 23.16
C PHE A 468 -20.69 -22.38 23.61
N SER A 469 -21.59 -22.72 22.70
CA SER A 469 -22.70 -23.66 22.98
C SER A 469 -22.25 -25.07 23.41
N ARG A 470 -20.95 -25.38 23.29
CA ARG A 470 -20.35 -26.66 23.75
C ARG A 470 -19.64 -26.53 25.10
N VAL A 471 -19.63 -25.33 25.66
CA VAL A 471 -19.10 -25.12 27.03
C VAL A 471 -19.96 -25.87 28.01
N VAL A 472 -19.31 -26.61 28.93
CA VAL A 472 -20.01 -27.32 30.01
C VAL A 472 -20.70 -26.31 30.90
N GLU A 473 -22.01 -26.51 31.20
CA GLU A 473 -22.83 -25.55 31.92
C GLU A 473 -22.21 -25.12 33.27
N GLU A 474 -21.62 -26.06 34.02
CA GLU A 474 -20.91 -25.82 35.28
C GLU A 474 -19.66 -24.95 35.14
N LYS A 475 -19.13 -24.82 33.93
CA LYS A 475 -17.90 -24.03 33.60
C LYS A 475 -18.20 -22.70 32.91
N THR A 476 -19.46 -22.43 32.59
CA THR A 476 -19.85 -21.18 31.91
C THR A 476 -19.41 -19.93 32.69
N GLY A 477 -19.56 -19.96 34.03
CA GLY A 477 -19.10 -18.86 34.89
C GLY A 477 -17.59 -18.63 34.81
N SER A 478 -16.80 -19.71 34.83
CA SER A 478 -15.34 -19.63 34.70
C SER A 478 -14.91 -19.14 33.30
N PHE A 479 -15.66 -19.50 32.25
CA PHE A 479 -15.43 -18.97 30.91
C PHE A 479 -15.68 -17.46 30.86
N VAL A 480 -16.84 -17.01 31.34
CA VAL A 480 -17.22 -15.59 31.35
C VAL A 480 -16.20 -14.77 32.14
N GLU A 481 -15.75 -15.23 33.28
CA GLU A 481 -14.73 -14.58 34.10
C GLU A 481 -13.39 -14.51 33.35
N ALA A 482 -12.93 -15.59 32.70
CA ALA A 482 -11.70 -15.63 31.96
C ALA A 482 -11.77 -14.77 30.68
N PHE A 483 -12.87 -14.86 29.92
CA PHE A 483 -13.03 -14.12 28.65
C PHE A 483 -13.18 -12.62 28.91
N HIS A 484 -14.18 -12.19 29.65
CA HIS A 484 -14.42 -10.78 29.90
C HIS A 484 -13.38 -10.15 30.83
N GLY A 485 -12.92 -10.90 31.83
CA GLY A 485 -11.83 -10.44 32.70
C GLY A 485 -10.52 -10.28 31.97
N GLY A 486 -10.19 -11.20 31.04
CA GLY A 486 -9.02 -11.09 30.17
C GLY A 486 -9.10 -9.86 29.28
N ILE A 487 -10.22 -9.65 28.57
CA ILE A 487 -10.42 -8.46 27.71
C ILE A 487 -10.34 -7.17 28.52
N SER A 488 -10.95 -7.13 29.72
CA SER A 488 -10.89 -5.95 30.59
C SER A 488 -9.44 -5.59 30.98
N GLN A 489 -8.60 -6.60 31.25
CA GLN A 489 -7.18 -6.38 31.55
C GLN A 489 -6.37 -5.88 30.33
N MET A 490 -6.77 -6.28 29.12
CA MET A 490 -6.15 -5.78 27.88
C MET A 490 -6.57 -4.34 27.63
N MET A 491 -7.86 -4.01 27.75
CA MET A 491 -8.36 -2.64 27.62
C MET A 491 -7.68 -1.66 28.58
N ALA A 492 -7.38 -2.09 29.80
CA ALA A 492 -6.67 -1.25 30.77
C ALA A 492 -5.23 -0.87 30.36
N LYS A 493 -4.67 -1.48 29.30
CA LYS A 493 -3.33 -1.21 28.78
C LYS A 493 -3.36 -0.36 27.51
N LEU A 494 -4.53 -0.02 27.00
CA LEU A 494 -4.68 0.82 25.82
C LEU A 494 -4.30 2.27 26.14
N THR A 495 -3.91 3.01 25.13
CA THR A 495 -3.61 4.45 25.25
C THR A 495 -4.89 5.22 25.48
N GLU A 496 -5.95 4.88 24.75
CA GLU A 496 -7.29 5.43 24.91
C GLU A 496 -8.30 4.32 25.14
N ALA A 497 -9.19 4.53 26.10
CA ALA A 497 -10.26 3.59 26.38
C ALA A 497 -11.32 3.64 25.26
N PRO A 498 -11.99 2.51 24.95
CA PRO A 498 -13.12 2.54 24.03
C PRO A 498 -14.23 3.47 24.55
N VAL A 499 -14.86 4.21 23.65
CA VAL A 499 -15.98 5.12 23.97
C VAL A 499 -17.26 4.38 24.30
N PHE A 500 -17.39 3.15 23.81
CA PHE A 500 -18.52 2.27 24.10
C PHE A 500 -18.06 0.82 24.19
N VAL A 501 -18.61 0.08 25.14
CA VAL A 501 -18.38 -1.37 25.31
C VAL A 501 -19.68 -2.06 25.63
N ASN A 502 -19.93 -3.18 24.96
CA ASN A 502 -21.02 -4.06 25.27
C ASN A 502 -20.60 -5.55 25.20
N THR A 503 -21.27 -6.41 25.95
CA THR A 503 -20.99 -7.84 26.00
C THR A 503 -22.26 -8.65 25.98
N TRP A 504 -22.30 -9.75 25.22
CA TRP A 504 -23.42 -10.68 25.16
C TRP A 504 -22.89 -12.12 25.30
N GLY A 505 -22.79 -12.59 26.55
CA GLY A 505 -22.34 -13.97 26.80
C GLY A 505 -20.93 -14.26 26.27
N ASP A 506 -20.85 -14.79 25.07
CA ASP A 506 -19.62 -15.15 24.36
C ASP A 506 -19.14 -14.10 23.37
N SER A 507 -19.82 -12.96 23.30
CA SER A 507 -19.50 -11.90 22.36
C SER A 507 -19.10 -10.61 23.07
N PHE A 508 -18.19 -9.87 22.45
CA PHE A 508 -17.68 -8.58 22.89
C PHE A 508 -17.78 -7.58 21.74
N PHE A 509 -18.29 -6.39 22.02
CA PHE A 509 -18.35 -5.27 21.08
C PHE A 509 -17.79 -4.02 21.74
N ALA A 510 -16.94 -3.30 21.02
CA ALA A 510 -16.39 -2.02 21.46
C ALA A 510 -16.29 -1.02 20.32
N VAL A 511 -16.41 0.25 20.65
CA VAL A 511 -16.28 1.39 19.72
C VAL A 511 -15.14 2.27 20.21
N PHE A 512 -14.29 2.70 19.28
CA PHE A 512 -13.07 3.45 19.56
C PHE A 512 -13.00 4.71 18.71
N ASP A 513 -12.40 5.77 19.23
CA ASP A 513 -11.89 6.88 18.47
C ASP A 513 -10.59 6.50 17.76
N SER A 514 -9.73 5.76 18.43
CA SER A 514 -8.43 5.29 17.92
C SER A 514 -8.54 3.96 17.20
N THR A 515 -8.27 3.93 15.89
CA THR A 515 -8.16 2.68 15.12
C THR A 515 -6.97 1.83 15.59
N GLU A 516 -5.88 2.45 16.04
CA GLU A 516 -4.70 1.76 16.55
C GLU A 516 -5.01 0.98 17.83
N ASP A 517 -5.70 1.61 18.80
CA ASP A 517 -6.08 0.95 20.04
C ASP A 517 -7.10 -0.18 19.79
N ALA A 518 -8.04 -0.01 18.86
CA ALA A 518 -8.94 -1.07 18.43
C ALA A 518 -8.18 -2.26 17.84
N LEU A 519 -7.22 -2.01 16.95
CA LEU A 519 -6.38 -3.05 16.34
C LEU A 519 -5.53 -3.76 17.39
N LYS A 520 -4.91 -3.01 18.29
CA LYS A 520 -4.10 -3.55 19.37
C LYS A 520 -4.92 -4.50 20.24
N LEU A 521 -6.13 -4.08 20.65
CA LEU A 521 -7.04 -4.95 21.40
C LEU A 521 -7.42 -6.20 20.62
N ALA A 522 -7.71 -6.08 19.31
CA ALA A 522 -8.04 -7.22 18.45
C ALA A 522 -6.90 -8.25 18.43
N LEU A 523 -5.66 -7.80 18.28
CA LEU A 523 -4.47 -8.65 18.27
C LEU A 523 -4.22 -9.29 19.64
N ASP A 524 -4.38 -8.54 20.72
CA ASP A 524 -4.23 -9.05 22.09
C ASP A 524 -5.28 -10.11 22.40
N ILE A 525 -6.55 -9.94 21.99
CA ILE A 525 -7.61 -10.95 22.11
C ILE A 525 -7.24 -12.22 21.34
N ARG A 526 -6.80 -12.09 20.08
CA ARG A 526 -6.35 -13.22 19.26
C ARG A 526 -5.22 -13.99 19.96
N ASP A 527 -4.21 -13.28 20.43
CA ASP A 527 -3.05 -13.88 21.08
C ASP A 527 -3.41 -14.52 22.42
N TYR A 528 -4.34 -13.94 23.14
CA TYR A 528 -4.87 -14.49 24.37
C TYR A 528 -5.58 -15.82 24.16
N PHE A 529 -6.38 -15.92 23.09
CA PHE A 529 -7.02 -17.17 22.70
C PHE A 529 -6.01 -18.22 22.25
N ASN A 530 -5.04 -17.86 21.43
CA ASN A 530 -4.01 -18.78 20.94
C ASN A 530 -3.10 -19.32 22.04
N LYS A 531 -2.83 -18.52 23.08
CA LYS A 531 -1.97 -18.91 24.22
C LYS A 531 -2.76 -19.59 25.36
N GLY A 532 -4.06 -19.39 25.41
CA GLY A 532 -4.94 -19.89 26.47
C GLY A 532 -5.21 -21.39 26.38
N SER A 533 -5.32 -22.06 27.52
CA SER A 533 -5.71 -23.47 27.58
C SER A 533 -7.24 -23.57 27.75
N TRP A 534 -7.99 -23.35 26.68
CA TRP A 534 -9.45 -23.40 26.65
C TRP A 534 -10.04 -24.81 26.58
N LYS A 535 -9.17 -25.82 26.29
CA LYS A 535 -9.57 -27.23 26.08
C LYS A 535 -10.35 -27.84 27.26
N ASN A 536 -10.07 -27.39 28.48
CA ASN A 536 -10.73 -27.91 29.67
C ASN A 536 -12.13 -27.38 29.88
N LEU A 537 -12.60 -26.44 29.08
CA LEU A 537 -13.92 -25.81 29.17
C LEU A 537 -14.95 -26.46 28.25
N LEU A 538 -14.49 -27.17 27.19
CA LEU A 538 -15.35 -27.79 26.20
C LEU A 538 -15.60 -29.27 26.46
N LEU A 539 -16.72 -29.78 25.97
CA LEU A 539 -17.02 -31.21 25.92
C LEU A 539 -16.15 -31.89 24.85
N GLU A 540 -15.98 -31.25 23.67
CA GLU A 540 -15.16 -31.71 22.56
C GLU A 540 -14.71 -30.52 21.67
N GLY A 541 -13.52 -30.63 21.08
CA GLY A 541 -13.01 -29.66 20.08
C GLY A 541 -12.11 -28.58 20.64
N GLU A 542 -11.85 -27.56 19.83
CA GLU A 542 -11.07 -26.38 20.19
C GLU A 542 -11.97 -25.14 20.17
N MET A 543 -11.67 -24.20 21.05
CA MET A 543 -12.36 -22.91 21.12
C MET A 543 -11.58 -21.89 20.32
N GLU A 544 -12.25 -21.22 19.41
CA GLU A 544 -11.67 -20.18 18.56
C GLU A 544 -12.43 -18.86 18.76
N VAL A 545 -11.76 -17.74 18.50
CA VAL A 545 -12.40 -16.42 18.49
C VAL A 545 -12.45 -15.89 17.05
N ARG A 546 -13.62 -15.42 16.64
CA ARG A 546 -13.80 -14.64 15.41
C ARG A 546 -13.74 -13.17 15.77
N ILE A 547 -12.90 -12.43 15.06
CA ILE A 547 -12.73 -11.00 15.28
C ILE A 547 -12.99 -10.28 13.96
N SER A 548 -13.81 -9.24 14.03
CA SER A 548 -14.05 -8.32 12.90
C SER A 548 -13.89 -6.88 13.36
N MET A 549 -13.38 -6.04 12.46
CA MET A 549 -13.25 -4.62 12.67
C MET A 549 -13.84 -3.86 11.48
N HIS A 550 -14.42 -2.71 11.76
CA HIS A 550 -14.91 -1.79 10.75
C HIS A 550 -14.70 -0.35 11.22
N ALA A 551 -14.11 0.48 10.39
CA ALA A 551 -14.05 1.93 10.61
C ALA A 551 -15.07 2.61 9.69
N GLY A 552 -15.85 3.53 10.25
CA GLY A 552 -16.87 4.23 9.48
C GLY A 552 -17.67 5.21 10.34
N PRO A 553 -18.55 5.98 9.69
CA PRO A 553 -19.36 6.97 10.37
C PRO A 553 -20.43 6.32 11.26
N VAL A 554 -20.55 6.81 12.49
CA VAL A 554 -21.61 6.45 13.43
C VAL A 554 -22.30 7.70 13.96
N TYR A 555 -23.56 7.58 14.34
CA TYR A 555 -24.28 8.62 15.04
C TYR A 555 -24.13 8.41 16.55
N GLU A 556 -23.76 9.46 17.25
CA GLU A 556 -23.77 9.49 18.72
C GLU A 556 -25.04 10.19 19.18
N GLU A 557 -25.90 9.47 19.87
CA GLU A 557 -27.04 10.06 20.60
C GLU A 557 -26.60 10.27 22.06
N PHE A 558 -26.67 11.52 22.51
CA PHE A 558 -26.38 11.90 23.90
C PHE A 558 -27.65 11.99 24.73
#